data_4cf3c33ff7cea5d84722d1b120e07289
#
_entry.id   4cf3c33ff7cea5d84722d1b120e07289
#
_cell.length_a   1.000
_cell.length_b   1.000
_cell.length_c   1.000
_cell.angle_alpha   90.00
_cell.angle_beta   90.00
_cell.angle_gamma   90.00
#
_symmetry.space_group_name_H-M   'P 1'
#
loop_
_entity.id
_entity.type
_entity.pdbx_description
1 polymer ?
#
loop_
_entity_poly.entity_id
_entity_poly.type
_entity_poly.pdbx_seq_one_letter_code
_entity_poly.pdbx_strand_id
1 'polypeptide(L)'
;MIRRDGGWPRERLASQVAAIKHWRIIEGDYTEAPDLEATYFVDPPYQIAGARDTRPGARGRVRYPHGADAIDFMALGQWCRTRQGQVIACENVGATWLPFEPLRDFQSARPGGVSREAVWLGGVAVGDQVSKTLSLWTCP
;
A
#
# COMPACT_ATOMS: atom_id res chain seq x y z
N MET A 1 -15.99 28.41 15.70
CA MET A 1 -14.63 28.29 16.25
C MET A 1 -14.48 26.84 16.70
N ILE A 2 -13.98 25.95 15.81
CA ILE A 2 -13.83 24.52 16.09
C ILE A 2 -12.51 24.37 16.85
N ARG A 3 -12.59 24.02 18.13
CA ARG A 3 -11.40 23.62 18.89
C ARG A 3 -10.83 22.35 18.25
N ARG A 4 -9.66 22.46 17.69
CA ARG A 4 -8.83 21.29 17.37
C ARG A 4 -8.35 20.72 18.72
N ASP A 5 -9.08 19.76 19.23
CA ASP A 5 -8.58 18.92 20.33
C ASP A 5 -7.49 18.03 19.75
N GLY A 6 -6.34 18.67 19.52
CA GLY A 6 -5.14 18.05 19.03
C GLY A 6 -4.44 17.29 20.14
N GLY A 7 -5.02 16.20 20.62
CA GLY A 7 -4.23 15.18 21.27
C GLY A 7 -3.10 14.79 20.31
N TRP A 8 -1.88 14.85 20.78
CA TRP A 8 -0.70 14.58 19.95
C TRP A 8 -0.84 13.23 19.27
N PRO A 9 -0.40 13.07 18.01
CA PRO A 9 -0.46 11.78 17.31
C PRO A 9 0.09 10.60 18.13
N ARG A 10 1.06 10.86 19.00
CA ARG A 10 1.64 9.88 19.92
C ARG A 10 0.63 9.32 20.93
N GLU A 11 -0.21 10.15 21.54
CA GLU A 11 -1.21 9.72 22.53
C GLU A 11 -2.30 8.87 21.88
N ARG A 12 -2.72 9.26 20.66
CA ARG A 12 -3.69 8.49 19.88
C ARG A 12 -3.12 7.14 19.49
N LEU A 13 -1.87 7.08 19.04
CA LEU A 13 -1.19 5.82 18.74
C LEU A 13 -1.04 4.98 20.00
N ALA A 14 -0.58 5.57 21.11
CA ALA A 14 -0.40 4.86 22.38
C ALA A 14 -1.70 4.23 22.88
N SER A 15 -2.85 4.89 22.72
CA SER A 15 -4.15 4.34 23.12
C SER A 15 -4.57 3.11 22.29
N GLN A 16 -4.02 2.95 21.08
CA GLN A 16 -4.34 1.83 20.18
C GLN A 16 -3.39 0.63 20.35
N VAL A 17 -2.24 0.81 21.02
CA VAL A 17 -1.24 -0.25 21.19
C VAL A 17 -1.83 -1.49 21.87
N ALA A 18 -2.71 -1.32 22.83
CA ALA A 18 -3.35 -2.45 23.51
C ALA A 18 -4.17 -3.33 22.55
N ALA A 19 -4.80 -2.74 21.54
CA ALA A 19 -5.60 -3.45 20.55
C ALA A 19 -4.75 -4.27 19.58
N ILE A 20 -3.52 -3.82 19.30
CA ILE A 20 -2.63 -4.45 18.33
C ILE A 20 -1.44 -5.21 18.96
N LYS A 21 -1.39 -5.32 20.28
CA LYS A 21 -0.29 -6.03 20.99
C LYS A 21 -0.13 -7.50 20.59
N HIS A 22 -1.17 -8.09 20.00
CA HIS A 22 -1.16 -9.46 19.48
C HIS A 22 -0.55 -9.56 18.06
N TRP A 23 -0.31 -8.44 17.41
CA TRP A 23 0.33 -8.44 16.11
C TRP A 23 1.75 -8.98 16.20
N ARG A 24 2.14 -9.68 15.17
CA ARG A 24 3.49 -10.19 14.99
C ARG A 24 4.19 -9.40 13.88
N ILE A 25 5.33 -8.83 14.21
CA ILE A 25 6.20 -8.16 13.25
C ILE A 25 7.25 -9.17 12.82
N ILE A 26 7.40 -9.36 11.52
CA ILE A 26 8.42 -10.22 10.93
C ILE A 26 9.28 -9.31 10.04
N GLU A 27 10.58 -9.28 10.32
CA GLU A 27 11.56 -8.63 9.48
C GLU A 27 12.13 -9.67 8.53
N GLY A 28 11.93 -9.49 7.23
CA GLY A 28 12.37 -10.45 6.23
C GLY A 28 11.82 -10.15 4.84
N ASP A 29 12.07 -11.06 3.91
CA ASP A 29 11.54 -10.99 2.55
C ASP A 29 10.04 -11.38 2.53
N TYR A 30 9.29 -10.83 1.57
CA TYR A 30 7.86 -11.14 1.42
C TYR A 30 7.58 -12.63 1.20
N THR A 31 8.54 -13.38 0.67
CA THR A 31 8.43 -14.83 0.46
C THR A 31 8.39 -15.62 1.77
N GLU A 32 8.83 -15.02 2.86
CA GLU A 32 8.77 -15.60 4.21
C GLU A 32 7.39 -15.46 4.86
N ALA A 33 6.49 -14.66 4.26
CA ALA A 33 5.13 -14.52 4.76
C ALA A 33 4.40 -15.87 4.66
N PRO A 34 3.73 -16.31 5.73
CA PRO A 34 3.03 -17.59 5.73
C PRO A 34 1.92 -17.61 4.69
N ASP A 35 1.76 -18.73 4.00
CA ASP A 35 0.67 -18.94 3.05
C ASP A 35 -0.58 -19.39 3.79
N LEU A 36 -1.39 -18.44 4.18
CA LEU A 36 -2.62 -18.62 4.94
C LEU A 36 -3.79 -18.07 4.16
N GLU A 37 -4.98 -18.56 4.42
CA GLU A 37 -6.21 -17.92 3.98
C GLU A 37 -6.41 -16.61 4.75
N ALA A 38 -6.02 -15.50 4.12
CA ALA A 38 -5.98 -14.18 4.75
C ALA A 38 -6.18 -13.05 3.73
N THR A 39 -6.28 -11.83 4.23
CA THR A 39 -6.12 -10.63 3.39
C THR A 39 -4.65 -10.20 3.45
N TYR A 40 -4.01 -10.18 2.30
CA TYR A 40 -2.64 -9.68 2.12
C TYR A 40 -2.71 -8.25 1.60
N PHE A 41 -2.13 -7.32 2.34
CA PHE A 41 -1.94 -5.95 1.89
C PHE A 41 -0.48 -5.77 1.47
N VAL A 42 -0.25 -5.53 0.18
CA VAL A 42 1.08 -5.49 -0.45
C VAL A 42 1.37 -4.08 -0.92
N ASP A 43 2.29 -3.40 -0.25
CA ASP A 43 2.66 -2.00 -0.49
C ASP A 43 4.19 -1.88 -0.63
N PRO A 44 4.75 -2.34 -1.77
CA PRO A 44 6.20 -2.33 -2.00
C PRO A 44 6.68 -0.91 -2.34
N PRO A 45 8.00 -0.65 -2.33
CA PRO A 45 8.55 0.49 -3.03
C PRO A 45 8.11 0.48 -4.49
N TYR A 46 7.36 1.50 -4.92
CA TYR A 46 6.66 1.50 -6.20
C TYR A 46 7.60 1.39 -7.41
N GLN A 47 7.23 0.55 -8.39
CA GLN A 47 7.92 0.39 -9.67
C GLN A 47 7.99 1.74 -10.40
N ILE A 48 6.87 2.43 -10.46
CA ILE A 48 6.78 3.77 -11.01
C ILE A 48 6.90 4.77 -9.87
N ALA A 49 8.08 5.29 -9.66
CA ALA A 49 8.26 6.39 -8.71
C ALA A 49 7.35 7.55 -9.09
N GLY A 50 6.51 8.01 -8.17
CA GLY A 50 5.74 9.24 -8.33
C GLY A 50 6.64 10.40 -8.77
N ALA A 51 6.06 11.44 -9.36
CA ALA A 51 6.78 12.56 -9.97
C ALA A 51 8.01 12.96 -9.13
N ARG A 52 9.18 12.64 -9.63
CA ARG A 52 10.46 12.95 -8.96
C ARG A 52 10.53 14.46 -8.80
N ASP A 53 10.64 14.94 -7.58
CA ASP A 53 11.07 16.31 -7.36
C ASP A 53 12.52 16.43 -7.85
N THR A 54 12.67 16.86 -9.11
CA THR A 54 13.97 17.01 -9.78
C THR A 54 14.65 18.32 -9.43
N ARG A 55 14.06 19.13 -8.53
CA ARG A 55 14.65 20.43 -8.16
C ARG A 55 15.99 20.26 -7.46
N PRO A 56 17.03 21.02 -7.83
CA PRO A 56 18.29 21.03 -7.09
C PRO A 56 18.02 21.42 -5.64
N GLY A 57 18.52 20.63 -4.69
CA GLY A 57 18.38 20.91 -3.27
C GLY A 57 17.14 20.37 -2.57
N ALA A 58 16.29 19.57 -3.23
CA ALA A 58 15.21 18.85 -2.59
C ALA A 58 15.77 17.92 -1.48
N ARG A 59 15.80 18.44 -0.25
CA ARG A 59 16.19 17.67 0.93
C ARG A 59 15.03 16.75 1.32
N GLY A 60 15.31 15.46 1.48
CA GLY A 60 14.41 14.53 2.13
C GLY A 60 13.82 13.47 1.22
N ARG A 61 14.62 12.83 0.40
CA ARG A 61 14.31 11.47 -0.02
C ARG A 61 14.45 10.57 1.20
N VAL A 62 13.34 10.05 1.69
CA VAL A 62 13.41 8.79 2.42
C VAL A 62 13.91 7.78 1.37
N ARG A 63 15.19 7.51 1.36
CA ARG A 63 15.72 6.38 0.60
C ARG A 63 15.35 5.16 1.42
N TYR A 64 14.44 4.37 0.91
CA TYR A 64 14.30 3.01 1.41
C TYR A 64 15.66 2.32 1.28
N PRO A 65 16.11 1.57 2.28
CA PRO A 65 17.34 0.77 2.19
C PRO A 65 17.31 -0.18 0.98
N HIS A 66 16.12 -0.63 0.64
CA HIS A 66 15.80 -1.45 -0.52
C HIS A 66 14.81 -0.65 -1.39
N GLY A 67 15.29 -0.11 -2.50
CA GLY A 67 14.46 0.63 -3.45
C GLY A 67 13.75 -0.33 -4.42
N ALA A 68 12.96 0.25 -5.32
CA ALA A 68 12.25 -0.51 -6.35
C ALA A 68 13.19 -1.31 -7.29
N ASP A 69 14.44 -0.86 -7.41
CA ASP A 69 15.50 -1.53 -8.16
C ASP A 69 15.97 -2.85 -7.54
N ALA A 70 15.68 -3.07 -6.26
CA ALA A 70 16.00 -4.32 -5.56
C ALA A 70 14.85 -5.34 -5.60
N ILE A 71 13.71 -5.00 -6.19
CA ILE A 71 12.51 -5.86 -6.21
C ILE A 71 12.37 -6.52 -7.59
N ASP A 72 12.27 -7.84 -7.60
CA ASP A 72 11.77 -8.58 -8.75
C ASP A 72 10.23 -8.50 -8.78
N PHE A 73 9.73 -7.49 -9.49
CA PHE A 73 8.28 -7.26 -9.59
C PHE A 73 7.55 -8.40 -10.29
N MET A 74 8.19 -9.14 -11.18
CA MET A 74 7.55 -10.28 -11.84
C MET A 74 7.36 -11.42 -10.85
N ALA A 75 8.37 -11.72 -10.04
CA ALA A 75 8.27 -12.71 -8.97
C ALA A 75 7.26 -12.29 -7.91
N LEU A 76 7.24 -11.01 -7.50
CA LEU A 76 6.26 -10.48 -6.55
C LEU A 76 4.83 -10.60 -7.10
N GLY A 77 4.63 -10.28 -8.37
CA GLY A 77 3.32 -10.42 -9.02
C GLY A 77 2.84 -11.87 -9.07
N GLN A 78 3.75 -12.80 -9.36
CA GLN A 78 3.44 -14.23 -9.33
C GLN A 78 3.08 -14.68 -7.90
N TRP A 79 3.85 -14.24 -6.91
CA TRP A 79 3.58 -14.52 -5.51
C TRP A 79 2.18 -14.00 -5.10
N CYS A 80 1.81 -12.79 -5.47
CA CYS A 80 0.48 -12.23 -5.19
C CYS A 80 -0.65 -13.09 -5.78
N ARG A 81 -0.48 -13.58 -7.02
CA ARG A 81 -1.51 -14.38 -7.70
C ARG A 81 -1.74 -15.75 -7.06
N THR A 82 -0.76 -16.25 -6.33
CA THR A 82 -0.81 -17.60 -5.73
C THR A 82 -1.28 -17.61 -4.28
N ARG A 83 -1.44 -16.44 -3.65
CA ARG A 83 -1.89 -16.38 -2.25
C ARG A 83 -3.33 -16.83 -2.07
N GLN A 84 -3.56 -17.56 -0.98
CA GLN A 84 -4.91 -17.96 -0.58
C GLN A 84 -5.63 -16.78 0.08
N GLY A 85 -6.85 -16.50 -0.36
CA GLY A 85 -7.63 -15.37 0.14
C GLY A 85 -7.47 -14.11 -0.73
N GLN A 86 -7.73 -12.95 -0.13
CA GLN A 86 -7.71 -11.68 -0.84
C GLN A 86 -6.30 -11.08 -0.85
N VAL A 87 -5.88 -10.57 -2.01
CA VAL A 87 -4.68 -9.74 -2.11
C VAL A 87 -5.06 -8.34 -2.58
N ILE A 88 -4.57 -7.35 -1.87
CA ILE A 88 -4.70 -5.93 -2.22
C ILE A 88 -3.27 -5.44 -2.47
N ALA A 89 -2.90 -5.18 -3.72
CA ALA A 89 -1.60 -4.63 -4.06
C ALA A 89 -1.72 -3.18 -4.50
N CYS A 90 -0.88 -2.31 -3.93
CA CYS A 90 -0.86 -0.88 -4.20
C CYS A 90 0.33 -0.51 -5.09
N GLU A 91 0.11 0.46 -5.98
CA GLU A 91 1.12 0.98 -6.90
C GLU A 91 0.71 2.36 -7.45
N ASN A 92 1.60 2.99 -8.19
CA ASN A 92 1.25 4.14 -9.01
C ASN A 92 0.70 3.69 -10.37
N VAL A 93 -0.18 4.52 -10.93
CA VAL A 93 -0.69 4.34 -12.30
C VAL A 93 0.47 4.21 -13.28
N GLY A 94 0.42 3.18 -14.12
CA GLY A 94 1.44 2.86 -15.12
C GLY A 94 2.36 1.71 -14.73
N ALA A 95 2.28 1.19 -13.51
CA ALA A 95 2.95 -0.06 -13.14
C ALA A 95 2.38 -1.24 -13.94
N THR A 96 3.21 -2.24 -14.25
CA THR A 96 2.88 -3.29 -15.20
C THR A 96 3.02 -4.71 -14.66
N TRP A 97 3.48 -4.88 -13.43
CA TRP A 97 3.70 -6.20 -12.86
C TRP A 97 2.42 -6.94 -12.42
N LEU A 98 1.31 -6.19 -12.27
CA LEU A 98 -0.06 -6.69 -12.15
C LEU A 98 -1.00 -5.81 -13.00
N PRO A 99 -2.20 -6.25 -13.35
CA PRO A 99 -3.17 -5.43 -14.05
C PRO A 99 -3.84 -4.44 -13.07
N PHE A 100 -3.09 -3.40 -12.74
CA PHE A 100 -3.54 -2.36 -11.83
C PHE A 100 -4.64 -1.50 -12.43
N GLU A 101 -5.64 -1.17 -11.61
CA GLU A 101 -6.69 -0.23 -11.93
C GLU A 101 -6.47 1.09 -11.19
N PRO A 102 -6.63 2.24 -11.86
CA PRO A 102 -6.54 3.53 -11.18
C PRO A 102 -7.55 3.60 -10.03
N LEU A 103 -7.07 3.93 -8.83
CA LEU A 103 -7.92 4.07 -7.66
C LEU A 103 -8.43 5.51 -7.54
N ARG A 104 -7.52 6.45 -7.39
CA ARG A 104 -7.83 7.88 -7.19
C ARG A 104 -6.56 8.72 -7.26
N ASP A 105 -6.72 9.95 -7.71
CA ASP A 105 -5.68 10.97 -7.57
C ASP A 105 -5.75 11.59 -6.17
N PHE A 106 -4.63 11.58 -5.46
CA PHE A 106 -4.50 12.21 -4.16
C PHE A 106 -3.64 13.46 -4.25
N GLN A 107 -4.09 14.53 -3.64
CA GLN A 107 -3.25 15.71 -3.42
C GLN A 107 -2.13 15.33 -2.45
N SER A 108 -0.89 15.41 -2.90
CA SER A 108 0.22 15.19 -1.98
C SER A 108 0.34 16.35 -0.99
N ALA A 109 0.94 16.09 0.16
CA ALA A 109 1.23 17.15 1.15
C ALA A 109 2.16 18.25 0.62
N ARG A 110 2.73 18.07 -0.58
CA ARG A 110 3.58 19.06 -1.25
C ARG A 110 2.74 19.92 -2.19
N PRO A 111 2.92 21.23 -2.23
CA PRO A 111 2.20 22.11 -3.15
C PRO A 111 2.37 21.65 -4.60
N GLY A 112 1.25 21.40 -5.28
CA GLY A 112 1.24 20.99 -6.69
C GLY A 112 1.60 19.53 -6.96
N GLY A 113 1.81 18.71 -5.93
CA GLY A 113 2.04 17.27 -6.09
C GLY A 113 0.71 16.51 -6.16
N VAL A 114 0.60 15.62 -7.15
CA VAL A 114 -0.50 14.65 -7.25
C VAL A 114 0.12 13.25 -7.22
N SER A 115 -0.39 12.40 -6.34
CA SER A 115 -0.09 10.97 -6.35
C SER A 115 -1.24 10.26 -7.06
N ARG A 116 -0.91 9.49 -8.08
CA ARG A 116 -1.87 8.74 -8.88
C ARG A 116 -1.80 7.28 -8.46
N GLU A 117 -2.60 6.97 -7.48
CA GLU A 117 -2.63 5.63 -6.91
C GLU A 117 -3.41 4.66 -7.80
N ALA A 118 -2.92 3.43 -7.84
CA ALA A 118 -3.56 2.33 -8.50
C ALA A 118 -3.58 1.10 -7.59
N VAL A 119 -4.54 0.23 -7.78
CA VAL A 119 -4.72 -0.95 -6.96
C VAL A 119 -4.98 -2.17 -7.85
N TRP A 120 -4.48 -3.30 -7.41
CA TRP A 120 -4.90 -4.59 -7.94
C TRP A 120 -5.53 -5.41 -6.81
N LEU A 121 -6.69 -5.98 -7.12
CA LEU A 121 -7.40 -6.89 -6.22
C LEU A 121 -7.39 -8.29 -6.84
N GLY A 122 -6.85 -9.25 -6.11
CA GLY A 122 -6.74 -10.61 -6.59
C GLY A 122 -6.51 -11.60 -5.47
N GLY A 123 -5.83 -12.68 -5.78
CA GLY A 123 -5.67 -13.85 -4.93
C GLY A 123 -6.63 -14.96 -5.33
N VAL A 124 -6.51 -16.12 -4.70
CA VAL A 124 -7.42 -17.24 -4.94
C VAL A 124 -8.72 -16.97 -4.17
N ALA A 125 -9.81 -16.69 -4.90
CA ALA A 125 -11.10 -16.39 -4.29
C ALA A 125 -11.59 -17.56 -3.44
N VAL A 126 -11.78 -17.32 -2.16
CA VAL A 126 -12.61 -18.16 -1.32
C VAL A 126 -14.06 -17.69 -1.50
N GLY A 127 -14.76 -18.27 -2.47
CA GLY A 127 -16.18 -18.01 -2.73
C GLY A 127 -16.57 -16.55 -2.96
N ASP A 128 -17.10 -16.25 -4.08
CA ASP A 128 -17.91 -15.09 -4.59
C ASP A 128 -17.97 -13.73 -3.79
N GLN A 129 -17.01 -13.41 -2.95
CA GLN A 129 -17.04 -12.16 -2.17
C GLN A 129 -16.29 -10.98 -2.82
N VAL A 130 -15.46 -11.23 -3.84
CA VAL A 130 -14.57 -10.18 -4.42
C VAL A 130 -15.37 -9.12 -5.19
N SER A 131 -16.52 -9.47 -5.76
CA SER A 131 -17.33 -8.55 -6.57
C SER A 131 -18.08 -7.48 -5.75
N LYS A 132 -18.21 -7.65 -4.44
CA LYS A 132 -18.99 -6.73 -3.59
C LYS A 132 -18.15 -5.63 -2.93
N THR A 133 -16.85 -5.77 -2.89
CA THR A 133 -16.00 -4.84 -2.11
C THR A 133 -15.76 -3.53 -2.84
N LEU A 134 -15.74 -3.51 -4.17
CA LEU A 134 -15.56 -2.27 -4.95
C LEU A 134 -16.73 -1.28 -4.80
N SER A 135 -17.95 -1.76 -4.52
CA SER A 135 -19.11 -0.87 -4.35
C SER A 135 -19.15 -0.11 -3.03
N LEU A 136 -18.33 -0.47 -2.05
CA LEU A 136 -18.28 0.17 -0.73
C LEU A 136 -17.34 1.38 -0.66
N TRP A 137 -16.52 1.59 -1.69
CA TRP A 137 -15.55 2.70 -1.74
C TRP A 137 -16.02 3.92 -2.54
N THR A 138 -17.22 3.87 -3.13
CA THR A 138 -17.86 5.06 -3.68
C THR A 138 -18.58 5.80 -2.56
N CYS A 139 -17.86 6.53 -1.74
CA CYS A 139 -18.44 7.58 -0.88
C CYS A 139 -18.74 8.81 -1.72
N PRO A 140 -19.91 9.44 -1.52
CA PRO A 140 -20.34 10.65 -2.24
C PRO A 140 -19.42 11.85 -2.00
#